data_098f872e945dc4c289b304e427a4ebb2
#
_entry.id   098f872e945dc4c289b304e427a4ebb2
#
_cell.length_a   1.000
_cell.length_b   1.000
_cell.length_c   1.000
_cell.angle_alpha   90.00
_cell.angle_beta   90.00
_cell.angle_gamma   90.00
#
_symmetry.space_group_name_H-M   'P 1'
#
loop_
_entity.id
_entity.type
_entity.pdbx_description
1 polymer ?
#
loop_
_entity_poly.entity_id
_entity_poly.type
_entity_poly.pdbx_seq_one_letter_code
_entity_poly.pdbx_strand_id
1 'polypeptide(L)' 'SQIRRFTGTITTLSMEKSFVRIKQKDGVITTVRFEKESIPDLMAHKVNPLYQKEYTISVTCENKPKKKCTCQLKRFEN' A
#
# COMPACT_ATOMS: atom_id res chain seq x y z
N SER A 1 -16.96 -0.48 3.73
CA SER A 1 -15.50 -0.52 3.67
C SER A 1 -14.94 -1.46 4.73
N GLN A 2 -13.83 -2.09 4.44
CA GLN A 2 -13.12 -3.01 5.33
C GLN A 2 -11.75 -2.47 5.63
N ILE A 3 -11.31 -2.65 6.89
CA ILE A 3 -9.92 -2.41 7.26
C ILE A 3 -9.18 -3.73 7.07
N ARG A 4 -8.07 -3.69 6.35
CA ARG A 4 -7.24 -4.87 6.10
C ARG A 4 -5.78 -4.55 6.38
N ARG A 5 -5.00 -5.59 6.59
CA ARG A 5 -3.55 -5.49 6.74
C ARG A 5 -2.85 -6.28 5.67
N PHE A 6 -1.81 -5.70 5.11
CA PHE A 6 -0.93 -6.39 4.18
C PHE A 6 0.50 -6.34 4.69
N THR A 7 1.18 -7.47 4.61
CA THR A 7 2.62 -7.55 4.91
C THR A 7 3.34 -8.02 3.66
N GLY A 8 4.34 -7.28 3.24
CA GLY A 8 5.10 -7.62 2.05
C GLY A 8 6.12 -6.55 1.70
N THR A 9 6.66 -6.69 0.49
CA THR A 9 7.63 -5.74 -0.05
C THR A 9 6.94 -4.79 -1.01
N ILE A 10 7.37 -3.53 -0.98
CA ILE A 10 6.87 -2.54 -1.94
C ILE A 10 7.65 -2.70 -3.23
N THR A 11 6.95 -3.08 -4.30
CA THR A 11 7.56 -3.33 -5.61
C THR A 11 7.48 -2.13 -6.53
N THR A 12 6.53 -1.24 -6.28
CA THR A 12 6.33 -0.03 -7.09
C THR A 12 5.91 1.11 -6.17
N LEU A 13 6.46 2.28 -6.41
CA LEU A 13 6.01 3.52 -5.77
C LEU A 13 5.86 4.56 -6.87
N SER A 14 4.65 5.08 -7.04
CA SER A 14 4.37 6.17 -7.97
C SER A 14 3.93 7.39 -7.18
N MET A 15 4.80 8.38 -7.11
CA MET A 15 4.45 9.67 -6.49
C MET A 15 3.52 10.46 -7.40
N GLU A 16 3.70 10.35 -8.70
CA GLU A 16 2.86 11.05 -9.68
C GLU A 16 1.40 10.59 -9.59
N LYS A 17 1.18 9.29 -9.52
CA LYS A 17 -0.16 8.72 -9.53
C LYS A 17 -0.66 8.32 -8.14
N SER A 18 0.17 8.53 -7.12
CA SER A 18 -0.18 8.33 -5.70
C SER A 18 -0.62 6.90 -5.39
N PHE A 19 0.23 5.94 -5.73
CA PHE A 19 -0.01 4.55 -5.33
C PHE A 19 1.29 3.83 -5.03
N VAL A 20 1.18 2.76 -4.27
CA VAL A 20 2.22 1.75 -4.10
C VAL A 20 1.66 0.39 -4.52
N ARG A 21 2.55 -0.52 -4.90
CA ARG A 21 2.21 -1.93 -5.05
C ARG A 21 2.97 -2.71 -4.01
N ILE A 22 2.24 -3.55 -3.27
CA ILE A 22 2.81 -4.41 -2.25
C ILE A 22 2.68 -5.86 -2.68
N LYS A 23 3.79 -6.60 -2.62
CA LYS A 23 3.83 -8.01 -2.95
C LYS A 23 3.92 -8.80 -1.66
N GLN A 24 2.90 -9.60 -1.38
CA GLN A 24 2.85 -10.46 -0.20
C GLN A 24 3.65 -11.75 -0.43
N LYS A 25 3.86 -12.52 0.62
CA LYS A 25 4.65 -13.75 0.57
C LYS A 25 4.07 -14.79 -0.38
N ASP A 26 2.75 -14.81 -0.55
CA ASP A 26 2.09 -15.71 -1.49
C ASP A 26 2.23 -15.26 -2.96
N GLY A 27 2.89 -14.14 -3.19
CA GLY A 27 3.11 -13.60 -4.53
C GLY A 27 2.01 -12.66 -5.02
N VAL A 28 0.94 -12.50 -4.27
CA VAL A 28 -0.15 -11.59 -4.66
C VAL A 28 0.34 -10.15 -4.56
N ILE A 29 0.13 -9.39 -5.63
CA ILE A 29 0.48 -7.97 -5.71
C ILE A 29 -0.80 -7.16 -5.65
N THR A 30 -0.86 -6.23 -4.70
CA THR A 30 -2.01 -5.36 -4.50
C THR A 30 -1.60 -3.92 -4.71
N THR A 31 -2.41 -3.18 -5.47
CA THR A 31 -2.23 -1.74 -5.64
C THR A 31 -2.98 -1.03 -4.52
N VAL A 32 -2.26 -0.16 -3.82
CA VAL A 32 -2.79 0.61 -2.69
C VAL A 32 -2.55 2.08 -2.98
N ARG A 33 -3.63 2.84 -3.05
CA ARG A 33 -3.56 4.28 -3.29
C ARG A 33 -3.26 5.01 -1.99
N PHE A 34 -2.67 6.19 -2.09
CA PHE A 34 -2.43 7.02 -0.91
C PHE A 34 -2.80 8.47 -1.16
N GLU A 35 -3.13 9.17 -0.10
CA GLU A 35 -3.39 10.60 -0.13
C GLU A 35 -2.11 11.37 0.21
N LYS A 36 -2.09 12.65 -0.10
CA LYS A 36 -0.92 13.50 0.20
C LYS A 36 -0.55 13.50 1.68
N GLU A 37 -1.54 13.34 2.54
CA GLU A 37 -1.35 13.29 3.98
C GLU A 37 -0.50 12.09 4.41
N SER A 38 -0.45 11.05 3.60
CA SER A 38 0.36 9.86 3.88
C SER A 38 1.82 10.02 3.46
N ILE A 39 2.16 11.04 2.69
CA ILE A 39 3.54 11.21 2.19
C ILE A 39 4.56 11.29 3.32
N PRO A 40 4.33 12.06 4.40
CA PRO A 40 5.30 12.07 5.50
C PRO A 40 5.55 10.69 6.10
N ASP A 41 4.50 9.85 6.17
CA ASP A 41 4.63 8.47 6.68
C ASP A 41 5.46 7.60 5.74
N LEU A 42 5.22 7.72 4.43
CA LEU A 42 6.04 7.04 3.42
C LEU A 42 7.50 7.42 3.55
N MET A 43 7.80 8.69 3.75
CA MET A 43 9.17 9.18 3.87
C MET A 43 9.81 8.73 5.20
N ALA A 44 9.06 8.78 6.29
CA ALA A 44 9.55 8.34 7.60
C ALA A 44 9.95 6.87 7.59
N HIS A 45 9.22 6.05 6.85
CA HIS A 45 9.52 4.62 6.72
C HIS A 45 10.49 4.31 5.57
N LYS A 46 10.99 5.34 4.90
CA LYS A 46 11.96 5.22 3.81
C LYS A 46 11.48 4.24 2.73
N VAL A 47 10.23 4.38 2.34
CA VAL A 47 9.62 3.49 1.35
C VAL A 47 10.30 3.68 0.01
N ASN A 48 10.95 2.61 -0.45
CA ASN A 48 11.68 2.61 -1.71
C ASN A 48 11.75 1.17 -2.22
N PRO A 49 11.24 0.88 -3.43
CA PRO A 49 11.30 -0.48 -3.98
C PRO A 49 12.70 -1.07 -4.04
N LEU A 50 13.73 -0.24 -4.17
CA LEU A 50 15.11 -0.70 -4.24
C LEU A 50 15.60 -1.38 -2.95
N TYR A 51 15.01 -1.02 -1.80
CA TYR A 51 15.47 -1.56 -0.53
C TYR A 51 14.92 -2.95 -0.24
N GLN A 52 13.87 -3.37 -0.93
CA GLN A 52 13.22 -4.67 -0.74
C GLN A 52 12.88 -4.95 0.73
N LYS A 53 12.55 -3.90 1.46
CA LYS A 53 12.21 -4.00 2.88
C LYS A 53 10.79 -4.49 3.02
N GLU A 54 10.55 -5.32 4.05
CA GLU A 54 9.21 -5.76 4.38
C GLU A 54 8.48 -4.72 5.21
N TYR A 55 7.24 -4.43 4.82
CA TYR A 55 6.37 -3.49 5.54
C TYR A 55 5.06 -4.18 5.87
N THR A 56 4.47 -3.75 6.98
CA THR A 56 3.08 -4.05 7.29
C THR A 56 2.30 -2.75 7.21
N ILE A 57 1.25 -2.74 6.41
CA ILE A 57 0.41 -1.56 6.21
C ILE A 57 -1.04 -1.88 6.54
N SER A 58 -1.73 -0.89 7.09
CA SER A 58 -3.19 -0.90 7.27
C SER A 58 -3.80 -0.15 6.10
N VAL A 59 -4.86 -0.71 5.54
CA VAL A 59 -5.58 -0.11 4.42
C VAL A 59 -7.07 -0.19 4.66
N THR A 60 -7.81 0.68 4.00
CA THR A 60 -9.26 0.55 3.89
C THR A 60 -9.58 0.15 2.47
N CYS A 61 -10.38 -0.90 2.30
CA CYS A 61 -10.75 -1.40 0.99
C CYS A 61 -12.26 -1.32 0.82
N GLU A 62 -12.69 -0.93 -0.37
CA GLU A 62 -14.09 -0.90 -0.74
C GLU A 62 -14.35 -1.95 -1.81
N ASN A 63 -15.33 -2.82 -1.55
CA ASN A 63 -15.84 -3.77 -2.53
C ASN A 63 -17.01 -3.13 -3.25
N LYS A 64 -16.82 -2.81 -4.54
CA LYS A 64 -17.90 -2.29 -5.36
C LYS A 64 -18.38 -3.39 -6.30
N PRO A 65 -19.70 -3.65 -6.39
CA PRO A 65 -20.21 -4.63 -7.35
C PRO A 65 -19.70 -4.33 -8.75
N LYS A 66 -19.26 -5.34 -9.48
CA LYS A 66 -18.78 -5.25 -10.86
C LYS A 66 -17.54 -4.36 -11.05
N LYS A 67 -16.83 -4.00 -9.98
CA LYS A 67 -15.59 -3.23 -10.06
C LYS A 67 -14.52 -3.90 -9.22
N LYS A 68 -13.24 -3.66 -9.58
CA LYS A 68 -12.13 -4.13 -8.77
C LYS A 68 -12.16 -3.47 -7.40
N CYS A 69 -11.76 -4.22 -6.38
CA CYS A 69 -11.54 -3.66 -5.05
C CYS A 69 -10.49 -2.57 -5.13
N THR A 70 -10.77 -1.42 -4.53
CA THR A 70 -9.80 -0.36 -4.36
C THR A 70 -9.42 -0.27 -2.90
N CYS A 71 -8.12 -0.20 -2.63
CA CYS A 71 -7.61 -0.09 -1.28
C CYS A 71 -6.85 1.23 -1.13
N GLN A 72 -7.03 1.86 0.02
CA GLN A 72 -6.43 3.13 0.35
C GLN A 72 -5.53 2.95 1.57
N LEU A 73 -4.32 3.46 1.47
CA LEU A 73 -3.37 3.40 2.59
C LEU A 73 -3.90 4.19 3.76
N LYS A 74 -3.90 3.58 4.93
CA LYS A 74 -4.24 4.21 6.17
C LYS A 74 -2.97 4.60 6.94
N ARG A 75 -2.08 3.63 7.16
CA ARG A 75 -0.79 3.89 7.82
C ARG A 75 0.14 2.71 7.68
N PHE A 76 1.41 2.95 7.94
CA PHE A 76 2.41 1.90 8.16
C PHE A 76 2.36 1.47 9.62
N GLU A 77 2.41 0.16 9.85
CA GLU A 77 2.30 -0.40 11.20
C GLU A 77 3.66 -0.65 11.86
N ASN A 78 4.74 -0.60 11.09
CA ASN A 78 6.07 -0.86 11.65
C ASN A 78 7.05 0.28 11.42
#